data_e506d65193cefdd9e4f8b7d73395b9c4
#
_entry.id   e506d65193cefdd9e4f8b7d73395b9c4
#
_cell.length_a   1.000
_cell.length_b   1.000
_cell.length_c   1.000
_cell.angle_alpha   90.00
_cell.angle_beta   90.00
_cell.angle_gamma   90.00
#
_symmetry.space_group_name_H-M   'P 1'
#
loop_
_entity.id
_entity.type
_entity.pdbx_description
1 polymer ?
#
loop_
_entity_poly.entity_id
_entity_poly.type
_entity_poly.pdbx_seq_one_letter_code
_entity_poly.pdbx_strand_id
1 'polypeptide(L)'
;MTTDPIPHAEIFPEVQFLRAIAVSLVVISHSRLALWSGGFVGVDMFFVVSGYVIGLSLINERLRTSTNSLKLFFQRRFFRIFPPLAAVIVGSSIYAYFILSFDKSQDYFVQQARAALFSYSNFFFIFHKMDYFLQNGNSIFFLHTWSLGIEEQFYLFIPLLIWMMSRFVRRQENSAHFRVWNQVFTALAASSFLITLILKFNVIQIGTTEFRQLFVFYSPVTRSWEFLIGILLALQWQRKQERIREPIAKQKRFTYLTGLFILQAGILLLSHRDMLSQFASSSTTAVVTAIFIFLLPRLAIQNSRFINNPVLQLVGNASYSIYLWHWIAVSISADLFRPLRTYQIIFLLGLSFVPALLSYQFVEKPFRRVRDLRGSTKLAVGLGLVCIPFLILSALLVTARSERRDYGNVYASSVLDGCDFLNEICKVGSPQAKKKVLVFGDSHAYQLIPLLKSYAESNDVELTTCAKFCASENISNIENNSFAPGNFHLVITVLCTNANIYTAEAQTDFAKVFAKFATLRNAKHLVFLDNPFFSEYVSPRRIKRPTLLPLSRSAQEDLRREATSRWIADSSVDTAFYDPFDALCDKDFCFTEVDGKSVYLDNNHYSMTGSKLIEPSFFKTLQSLLS
;
A
#
# COMPACT_ATOMS: atom_id res chain seq x y z
N MET A 1 -33.88 44.09 8.80
CA MET A 1 -32.68 43.44 9.40
C MET A 1 -31.94 42.77 8.28
N THR A 2 -30.97 43.47 7.71
CA THR A 2 -30.12 43.03 6.61
C THR A 2 -29.22 41.90 7.12
N THR A 3 -29.46 40.71 6.63
CA THR A 3 -28.60 39.56 6.90
C THR A 3 -27.33 39.74 6.10
N ASP A 4 -26.30 40.35 6.69
CA ASP A 4 -24.95 40.32 6.10
C ASP A 4 -24.57 38.88 5.86
N PRO A 5 -24.10 38.54 4.65
CA PRO A 5 -23.57 37.21 4.39
C PRO A 5 -22.36 37.03 5.30
N ILE A 6 -22.35 35.91 6.03
CA ILE A 6 -21.19 35.54 6.85
C ILE A 6 -19.95 35.66 5.98
N PRO A 7 -18.91 36.38 6.44
CA PRO A 7 -17.65 36.38 5.73
C PRO A 7 -17.26 34.91 5.51
N HIS A 8 -16.91 34.56 4.28
CA HIS A 8 -16.30 33.28 3.94
C HIS A 8 -15.31 32.99 5.05
N ALA A 9 -15.34 31.81 5.66
CA ALA A 9 -14.38 31.44 6.69
C ALA A 9 -13.03 31.82 6.11
N GLU A 10 -12.52 32.99 6.52
CA GLU A 10 -11.26 33.54 6.03
C GLU A 10 -10.27 32.44 6.27
N ILE A 11 -9.72 31.92 5.19
CA ILE A 11 -8.69 30.91 5.27
C ILE A 11 -7.51 31.67 5.83
N PHE A 12 -7.34 31.58 7.14
CA PHE A 12 -6.29 32.29 7.86
C PHE A 12 -4.96 32.01 7.16
N PRO A 13 -4.21 33.03 6.71
CA PRO A 13 -2.93 32.83 6.01
C PRO A 13 -1.97 31.93 6.79
N GLU A 14 -2.05 31.95 8.12
CA GLU A 14 -1.24 31.13 9.01
C GLU A 14 -1.58 29.64 8.92
N VAL A 15 -2.85 29.32 8.73
CA VAL A 15 -3.30 27.94 8.51
C VAL A 15 -2.75 27.42 7.18
N GLN A 16 -2.79 28.23 6.12
CA GLN A 16 -2.20 27.84 4.84
C GLN A 16 -0.68 27.71 4.93
N PHE A 17 -0.04 28.56 5.68
CA PHE A 17 1.40 28.46 5.95
C PHE A 17 1.75 27.13 6.65
N LEU A 18 1.03 26.74 7.71
CA LEU A 18 1.24 25.46 8.37
C LEU A 18 0.99 24.27 7.42
N ARG A 19 -0.03 24.35 6.58
CA ARG A 19 -0.32 23.32 5.58
C ARG A 19 0.78 23.24 4.52
N ALA A 20 1.38 24.37 4.14
CA ALA A 20 2.50 24.39 3.21
C ALA A 20 3.72 23.70 3.81
N ILE A 21 4.05 23.98 5.08
CA ILE A 21 5.14 23.29 5.79
C ILE A 21 4.84 21.78 5.85
N ALA A 22 3.65 21.40 6.30
CA ALA A 22 3.26 20.02 6.49
C ALA A 22 3.38 19.19 5.20
N VAL A 23 2.84 19.70 4.08
CA VAL A 23 2.95 18.98 2.79
C VAL A 23 4.39 18.94 2.28
N SER A 24 5.17 19.99 2.46
CA SER A 24 6.57 20.03 2.04
C SER A 24 7.39 18.98 2.80
N LEU A 25 7.20 18.84 4.12
CA LEU A 25 7.85 17.83 4.94
C LEU A 25 7.52 16.42 4.44
N VAL A 26 6.23 16.15 4.17
CA VAL A 26 5.79 14.85 3.65
C VAL A 26 6.43 14.56 2.28
N VAL A 27 6.40 15.51 1.35
CA VAL A 27 6.98 15.31 0.01
C VAL A 27 8.49 15.07 0.09
N ILE A 28 9.20 15.85 0.90
CA ILE A 28 10.66 15.72 1.06
C ILE A 28 11.02 14.38 1.71
N SER A 29 10.24 13.88 2.68
CA SER A 29 10.52 12.59 3.33
C SER A 29 10.47 11.40 2.34
N HIS A 30 9.73 11.54 1.25
CA HIS A 30 9.63 10.53 0.20
C HIS A 30 10.69 10.67 -0.91
N SER A 31 11.54 11.70 -0.84
CA SER A 31 12.65 11.89 -1.80
C SER A 31 13.85 10.97 -1.58
N ARG A 32 13.83 10.13 -0.53
CA ARG A 32 14.95 9.28 -0.07
C ARG A 32 16.22 10.05 0.31
N LEU A 33 16.13 11.35 0.56
CA LEU A 33 17.22 12.11 1.14
C LEU A 33 17.36 11.75 2.64
N ALA A 34 18.49 11.17 3.02
CA ALA A 34 18.69 10.59 4.36
C ALA A 34 18.44 11.59 5.51
N LEU A 35 18.81 12.86 5.30
CA LEU A 35 18.65 13.93 6.30
C LEU A 35 17.18 14.30 6.61
N TRP A 36 16.21 13.86 5.78
CA TRP A 36 14.82 14.28 5.87
C TRP A 36 13.83 13.12 6.07
N SER A 37 14.33 11.99 6.55
CA SER A 37 13.49 10.80 6.79
C SER A 37 12.37 11.03 7.81
N GLY A 38 12.52 11.98 8.73
CA GLY A 38 11.53 12.36 9.73
C GLY A 38 10.34 13.18 9.19
N GLY A 39 10.32 13.57 7.92
CA GLY A 39 9.26 14.44 7.37
C GLY A 39 7.85 13.83 7.35
N PHE A 40 7.70 12.53 7.62
CA PHE A 40 6.40 11.86 7.79
C PHE A 40 5.53 12.54 8.86
N VAL A 41 6.13 13.21 9.86
CA VAL A 41 5.42 13.97 10.91
C VAL A 41 4.58 15.13 10.36
N GLY A 42 4.76 15.52 9.09
CA GLY A 42 3.86 16.47 8.43
C GLY A 42 2.40 16.02 8.42
N VAL A 43 2.13 14.71 8.47
CA VAL A 43 0.77 14.16 8.62
C VAL A 43 0.19 14.50 9.99
N ASP A 44 0.99 14.41 11.06
CA ASP A 44 0.57 14.76 12.42
C ASP A 44 0.23 16.25 12.53
N MET A 45 1.02 17.10 11.84
CA MET A 45 0.68 18.54 11.69
C MET A 45 -0.68 18.71 11.00
N PHE A 46 -0.95 17.98 9.91
CA PHE A 46 -2.25 18.05 9.24
C PHE A 46 -3.39 17.66 10.16
N PHE A 47 -3.26 16.64 10.98
CA PHE A 47 -4.29 16.20 11.91
C PHE A 47 -4.65 17.29 12.94
N VAL A 48 -3.66 17.93 13.55
CA VAL A 48 -3.88 19.04 14.48
C VAL A 48 -4.53 20.24 13.77
N VAL A 49 -4.02 20.62 12.60
CA VAL A 49 -4.56 21.74 11.80
C VAL A 49 -6.00 21.45 11.35
N SER A 50 -6.28 20.23 10.90
CA SER A 50 -7.63 19.79 10.50
C SER A 50 -8.61 19.83 11.67
N GLY A 51 -8.20 19.34 12.84
CA GLY A 51 -8.98 19.44 14.06
C GLY A 51 -9.30 20.89 14.43
N TYR A 52 -8.32 21.79 14.34
CA TYR A 52 -8.51 23.23 14.62
C TYR A 52 -9.50 23.88 13.65
N VAL A 53 -9.33 23.69 12.34
CA VAL A 53 -10.21 24.25 11.31
C VAL A 53 -11.64 23.74 11.44
N ILE A 54 -11.81 22.44 11.72
CA ILE A 54 -13.15 21.85 11.97
C ILE A 54 -13.74 22.43 13.25
N GLY A 55 -12.97 22.49 14.32
CA GLY A 55 -13.39 23.09 15.58
C GLY A 55 -13.95 24.49 15.38
N LEU A 56 -13.21 25.36 14.68
CA LEU A 56 -13.68 26.71 14.33
C LEU A 56 -14.99 26.71 13.52
N SER A 57 -15.13 25.78 12.57
CA SER A 57 -16.33 25.68 11.73
C SER A 57 -17.56 25.18 12.49
N LEU A 58 -17.37 24.26 13.43
CA LEU A 58 -18.44 23.61 14.19
C LEU A 58 -18.93 24.45 15.37
N ILE A 59 -18.05 25.28 15.93
CA ILE A 59 -18.34 26.12 17.07
C ILE A 59 -19.20 27.31 16.66
N ASN A 60 -19.24 27.66 15.39
CA ASN A 60 -20.07 28.75 14.89
C ASN A 60 -21.56 28.41 15.15
N GLU A 61 -22.31 29.29 15.82
CA GLU A 61 -23.66 29.07 16.36
C GLU A 61 -24.66 28.42 15.41
N ARG A 62 -24.51 28.63 14.12
CA ARG A 62 -25.42 28.11 13.10
C ARG A 62 -25.39 26.59 12.95
N LEU A 63 -24.26 25.91 13.26
CA LEU A 63 -24.16 24.45 13.16
C LEU A 63 -24.80 23.72 14.34
N ARG A 64 -24.99 24.39 15.46
CA ARG A 64 -25.59 23.84 16.70
C ARG A 64 -27.06 23.52 16.59
N THR A 65 -27.81 24.26 15.78
CA THR A 65 -29.28 24.32 15.90
C THR A 65 -30.04 23.70 14.75
N SER A 66 -29.43 23.45 13.59
CA SER A 66 -30.12 23.02 12.38
C SER A 66 -29.49 21.82 11.69
N THR A 67 -30.31 20.81 11.34
CA THR A 67 -29.95 19.71 10.47
C THR A 67 -29.47 20.18 9.09
N ASN A 68 -29.98 21.33 8.61
CA ASN A 68 -29.51 21.94 7.36
C ASN A 68 -28.05 22.37 7.43
N SER A 69 -27.56 22.79 8.58
CA SER A 69 -26.15 23.17 8.78
C SER A 69 -25.22 21.97 8.74
N LEU A 70 -25.64 20.84 9.29
CA LEU A 70 -24.90 19.58 9.21
C LEU A 70 -24.81 19.09 7.75
N LYS A 71 -25.93 19.13 7.01
CA LYS A 71 -25.96 18.80 5.57
C LYS A 71 -25.01 19.69 4.76
N LEU A 72 -25.02 20.99 5.02
CA LEU A 72 -24.11 21.96 4.36
C LEU A 72 -22.64 21.69 4.70
N PHE A 73 -22.33 21.31 5.94
CA PHE A 73 -20.98 20.92 6.34
C PHE A 73 -20.48 19.73 5.51
N PHE A 74 -21.26 18.62 5.46
CA PHE A 74 -20.89 17.44 4.69
C PHE A 74 -20.77 17.71 3.19
N GLN A 75 -21.70 18.51 2.63
CA GLN A 75 -21.60 18.90 1.22
C GLN A 75 -20.31 19.68 0.92
N ARG A 76 -19.93 20.66 1.78
CA ARG A 76 -18.69 21.41 1.59
C ARG A 76 -17.45 20.54 1.66
N ARG A 77 -17.43 19.56 2.56
CA ARG A 77 -16.33 18.61 2.70
C ARG A 77 -16.26 17.67 1.51
N PHE A 78 -17.39 17.08 1.11
CA PHE A 78 -17.47 16.22 -0.06
C PHE A 78 -16.92 16.91 -1.32
N PHE A 79 -17.43 18.09 -1.68
CA PHE A 79 -16.97 18.81 -2.87
C PHE A 79 -15.57 19.41 -2.76
N ARG A 80 -14.95 19.37 -1.61
CA ARG A 80 -13.55 19.72 -1.42
C ARG A 80 -12.61 18.53 -1.61
N ILE A 81 -13.00 17.34 -1.18
CA ILE A 81 -12.12 16.18 -1.02
C ILE A 81 -12.28 15.21 -2.19
N PHE A 82 -13.51 14.85 -2.53
CA PHE A 82 -13.78 13.86 -3.57
C PHE A 82 -13.33 14.24 -4.98
N PRO A 83 -13.50 15.48 -5.48
CA PRO A 83 -13.11 15.80 -6.86
C PRO A 83 -11.62 15.60 -7.13
N PRO A 84 -10.67 16.12 -6.33
CA PRO A 84 -9.25 15.84 -6.55
C PRO A 84 -8.89 14.37 -6.37
N LEU A 85 -9.52 13.66 -5.42
CA LEU A 85 -9.32 12.22 -5.24
C LEU A 85 -9.78 11.44 -6.48
N ALA A 86 -10.95 11.75 -7.01
CA ALA A 86 -11.47 11.14 -8.25
C ALA A 86 -10.51 11.40 -9.43
N ALA A 87 -9.99 12.63 -9.57
CA ALA A 87 -9.03 12.97 -10.61
C ALA A 87 -7.73 12.15 -10.50
N VAL A 88 -7.22 11.94 -9.29
CA VAL A 88 -6.03 11.12 -9.06
C VAL A 88 -6.31 9.65 -9.37
N ILE A 89 -7.46 9.11 -8.94
CA ILE A 89 -7.85 7.72 -9.24
C ILE A 89 -7.97 7.53 -10.76
N VAL A 90 -8.68 8.41 -11.46
CA VAL A 90 -8.84 8.33 -12.90
C VAL A 90 -7.50 8.47 -13.62
N GLY A 91 -6.69 9.47 -13.25
CA GLY A 91 -5.39 9.71 -13.86
C GLY A 91 -4.41 8.55 -13.64
N SER A 92 -4.35 8.00 -12.42
CA SER A 92 -3.48 6.85 -12.14
C SER A 92 -4.01 5.53 -12.74
N SER A 93 -5.33 5.43 -13.00
CA SER A 93 -5.90 4.28 -13.71
C SER A 93 -5.42 4.19 -15.16
N ILE A 94 -5.09 5.33 -15.80
CA ILE A 94 -4.48 5.35 -17.14
C ILE A 94 -3.11 4.67 -17.09
N TYR A 95 -2.29 5.03 -16.10
CA TYR A 95 -1.01 4.35 -15.88
C TYR A 95 -1.20 2.85 -15.61
N ALA A 96 -2.12 2.50 -14.71
CA ALA A 96 -2.41 1.12 -14.37
C ALA A 96 -2.85 0.31 -15.59
N TYR A 97 -3.68 0.88 -16.45
CA TYR A 97 -4.17 0.22 -17.66
C TYR A 97 -3.04 -0.10 -18.65
N PHE A 98 -2.13 0.83 -18.91
CA PHE A 98 -1.12 0.67 -19.94
C PHE A 98 0.18 0.03 -19.44
N ILE A 99 0.57 0.30 -18.19
CA ILE A 99 1.91 0.00 -17.70
C ILE A 99 1.93 -1.13 -16.66
N LEU A 100 0.95 -1.21 -15.75
CA LEU A 100 0.94 -2.29 -14.78
C LEU A 100 0.66 -3.64 -15.42
N SER A 101 1.30 -4.67 -14.91
CA SER A 101 1.08 -6.03 -15.37
C SER A 101 -0.33 -6.54 -15.02
N PHE A 102 -0.82 -7.48 -15.82
CA PHE A 102 -2.16 -8.09 -15.65
C PHE A 102 -2.24 -9.08 -14.49
N ASP A 103 -1.13 -9.36 -13.83
CA ASP A 103 -1.06 -10.19 -12.65
C ASP A 103 -1.84 -9.59 -11.46
N LYS A 104 -1.42 -9.91 -10.27
CA LYS A 104 -2.00 -9.35 -9.05
C LYS A 104 -1.82 -7.83 -8.91
N SER A 105 -0.90 -7.20 -9.70
CA SER A 105 -0.59 -5.76 -9.55
C SER A 105 -1.77 -4.87 -9.90
N GLN A 106 -2.49 -5.12 -11.01
CA GLN A 106 -3.71 -4.37 -11.35
C GLN A 106 -4.85 -4.64 -10.39
N ASP A 107 -5.05 -5.89 -9.96
CA ASP A 107 -6.07 -6.23 -8.96
C ASP A 107 -5.81 -5.48 -7.66
N TYR A 108 -4.55 -5.44 -7.22
CA TYR A 108 -4.14 -4.77 -5.99
C TYR A 108 -4.27 -3.24 -6.10
N PHE A 109 -3.91 -2.67 -7.26
CA PHE A 109 -4.17 -1.26 -7.56
C PHE A 109 -5.66 -0.91 -7.42
N VAL A 110 -6.55 -1.73 -8.02
CA VAL A 110 -8.00 -1.50 -7.95
C VAL A 110 -8.53 -1.60 -6.52
N GLN A 111 -8.07 -2.56 -5.73
CA GLN A 111 -8.46 -2.71 -4.33
C GLN A 111 -8.06 -1.49 -3.50
N GLN A 112 -6.82 -1.01 -3.63
CA GLN A 112 -6.33 0.18 -2.95
C GLN A 112 -7.11 1.44 -3.38
N ALA A 113 -7.34 1.62 -4.68
CA ALA A 113 -8.09 2.75 -5.21
C ALA A 113 -9.54 2.77 -4.71
N ARG A 114 -10.19 1.61 -4.62
CA ARG A 114 -11.52 1.47 -4.01
C ARG A 114 -11.50 1.80 -2.52
N ALA A 115 -10.49 1.32 -1.79
CA ALA A 115 -10.32 1.66 -0.38
C ALA A 115 -10.16 3.17 -0.18
N ALA A 116 -9.41 3.84 -1.05
CA ALA A 116 -9.26 5.29 -1.05
C ALA A 116 -10.58 6.00 -1.38
N LEU A 117 -11.28 5.57 -2.43
CA LEU A 117 -12.56 6.16 -2.87
C LEU A 117 -13.63 6.13 -1.76
N PHE A 118 -13.68 5.05 -0.99
CA PHE A 118 -14.65 4.85 0.11
C PHE A 118 -14.07 5.16 1.50
N SER A 119 -12.90 5.80 1.58
CA SER A 119 -12.28 6.31 2.81
C SER A 119 -12.05 5.26 3.90
N TYR A 120 -11.73 4.01 3.52
CA TYR A 120 -11.36 2.94 4.45
C TYR A 120 -9.93 2.40 4.25
N SER A 121 -9.06 3.17 3.55
CA SER A 121 -7.67 2.76 3.24
C SER A 121 -6.87 2.39 4.48
N ASN A 122 -7.06 3.08 5.60
CA ASN A 122 -6.40 2.79 6.86
C ASN A 122 -6.69 1.36 7.35
N PHE A 123 -7.95 0.92 7.31
CA PHE A 123 -8.31 -0.46 7.66
C PHE A 123 -7.82 -1.44 6.60
N PHE A 124 -7.91 -1.09 5.32
CA PHE A 124 -7.38 -1.92 4.24
C PHE A 124 -5.91 -2.27 4.49
N PHE A 125 -5.07 -1.30 4.84
CA PHE A 125 -3.64 -1.53 5.07
C PHE A 125 -3.35 -2.31 6.36
N ILE A 126 -4.15 -2.16 7.42
CA ILE A 126 -4.06 -3.00 8.62
C ILE A 126 -4.28 -4.48 8.25
N PHE A 127 -5.37 -4.79 7.55
CA PHE A 127 -5.75 -6.17 7.24
C PHE A 127 -4.86 -6.82 6.20
N HIS A 128 -4.24 -6.03 5.30
CA HIS A 128 -3.28 -6.53 4.33
C HIS A 128 -1.83 -6.49 4.83
N LYS A 129 -1.61 -6.20 6.11
CA LYS A 129 -0.30 -6.17 6.77
C LYS A 129 0.73 -5.28 6.04
N MET A 130 0.30 -4.11 5.61
CA MET A 130 1.13 -3.17 4.86
C MET A 130 1.80 -2.16 5.79
N ASP A 131 3.09 -2.35 6.05
CA ASP A 131 3.88 -1.40 6.81
C ASP A 131 4.24 -0.18 5.95
N TYR A 132 3.99 1.02 6.49
CA TYR A 132 4.30 2.29 5.82
C TYR A 132 5.80 2.50 5.60
N PHE A 133 6.64 1.98 6.51
CA PHE A 133 8.09 2.21 6.52
C PHE A 133 8.88 1.08 5.85
N LEU A 134 8.34 -0.15 5.80
CA LEU A 134 9.00 -1.34 5.28
C LEU A 134 8.61 -1.65 3.83
N GLN A 135 8.64 -0.65 2.95
CA GLN A 135 8.28 -0.84 1.54
C GLN A 135 9.40 -1.55 0.76
N ASN A 136 9.38 -2.86 0.76
CA ASN A 136 10.26 -3.69 -0.05
C ASN A 136 9.69 -3.84 -1.47
N GLY A 137 9.92 -2.82 -2.32
CA GLY A 137 9.84 -2.98 -3.77
C GLY A 137 8.44 -3.09 -4.42
N ASN A 138 7.36 -3.21 -3.68
CA ASN A 138 6.02 -3.26 -4.24
C ASN A 138 5.44 -1.85 -4.43
N SER A 139 4.94 -1.56 -5.63
CA SER A 139 4.32 -0.28 -5.95
C SER A 139 2.94 -0.17 -5.29
N ILE A 140 2.88 0.48 -4.11
CA ILE A 140 1.64 0.68 -3.38
C ILE A 140 1.09 2.07 -3.70
N PHE A 141 0.22 2.17 -4.72
CA PHE A 141 -0.21 3.42 -5.32
C PHE A 141 -1.02 4.36 -4.41
N PHE A 142 -1.76 3.82 -3.47
CA PHE A 142 -2.66 4.62 -2.62
C PHE A 142 -2.33 4.52 -1.13
N LEU A 143 -1.11 4.10 -0.76
CA LEU A 143 -0.74 3.94 0.65
C LEU A 143 -0.96 5.24 1.44
N HIS A 144 -0.54 6.40 0.92
CA HIS A 144 -0.69 7.69 1.56
C HIS A 144 -2.14 8.04 1.95
N THR A 145 -3.14 7.42 1.29
CA THR A 145 -4.56 7.69 1.58
C THR A 145 -5.05 7.12 2.91
N TRP A 146 -4.19 6.39 3.65
CA TRP A 146 -4.51 5.95 5.00
C TRP A 146 -4.86 7.11 5.94
N SER A 147 -4.10 8.20 5.86
CA SER A 147 -4.34 9.38 6.69
C SER A 147 -5.62 10.11 6.29
N LEU A 148 -5.93 10.13 4.98
CA LEU A 148 -7.20 10.64 4.46
C LEU A 148 -8.38 9.81 4.98
N GLY A 149 -8.25 8.49 5.03
CA GLY A 149 -9.27 7.60 5.62
C GLY A 149 -9.58 7.98 7.07
N ILE A 150 -8.55 8.18 7.90
CA ILE A 150 -8.72 8.64 9.30
C ILE A 150 -9.38 10.02 9.33
N GLU A 151 -8.92 10.96 8.50
CA GLU A 151 -9.45 12.33 8.46
C GLU A 151 -10.94 12.35 8.08
N GLU A 152 -11.38 11.57 7.09
CA GLU A 152 -12.78 11.47 6.68
C GLU A 152 -13.67 10.82 7.74
N GLN A 153 -13.18 9.77 8.41
CA GLN A 153 -13.87 9.14 9.52
C GLN A 153 -14.05 10.13 10.68
N PHE A 154 -13.04 10.94 10.96
CA PHE A 154 -13.11 12.00 11.95
C PHE A 154 -14.09 13.10 11.53
N TYR A 155 -14.12 13.48 10.25
CA TYR A 155 -15.08 14.45 9.70
C TYR A 155 -16.52 13.96 9.74
N LEU A 156 -16.73 12.66 9.72
CA LEU A 156 -18.05 12.07 9.89
C LEU A 156 -18.45 12.05 11.37
N PHE A 157 -17.59 11.58 12.25
CA PHE A 157 -17.90 11.32 13.65
C PHE A 157 -18.08 12.61 14.48
N ILE A 158 -17.17 13.57 14.38
CA ILE A 158 -17.15 14.76 15.27
C ILE A 158 -18.36 15.69 15.06
N PRO A 159 -18.76 16.04 13.82
CA PRO A 159 -19.96 16.86 13.63
C PRO A 159 -21.24 16.19 14.14
N LEU A 160 -21.36 14.88 13.97
CA LEU A 160 -22.48 14.10 14.50
C LEU A 160 -22.48 14.12 16.04
N LEU A 161 -21.32 13.93 16.66
CA LEU A 161 -21.17 14.00 18.11
C LEU A 161 -21.58 15.37 18.65
N ILE A 162 -21.07 16.46 18.06
CA ILE A 162 -21.42 17.84 18.46
C ILE A 162 -22.92 18.08 18.26
N TRP A 163 -23.49 17.64 17.16
CA TRP A 163 -24.92 17.78 16.89
C TRP A 163 -25.75 17.02 17.92
N MET A 164 -25.40 15.80 18.28
CA MET A 164 -26.06 15.02 19.33
C MET A 164 -25.93 15.72 20.68
N MET A 165 -24.75 16.11 21.11
CA MET A 165 -24.51 16.81 22.37
C MET A 165 -25.30 18.11 22.44
N SER A 166 -25.40 18.87 21.36
CA SER A 166 -26.17 20.12 21.30
C SER A 166 -27.67 19.90 21.51
N ARG A 167 -28.21 18.73 21.22
CA ARG A 167 -29.61 18.38 21.48
C ARG A 167 -29.87 18.07 22.94
N PHE A 168 -28.92 17.46 23.63
CA PHE A 168 -29.06 17.15 25.07
C PHE A 168 -28.91 18.39 25.97
N VAL A 169 -28.11 19.37 25.54
CA VAL A 169 -27.77 20.56 26.35
C VAL A 169 -28.66 21.78 26.00
N ARG A 170 -29.71 21.61 25.18
CA ARG A 170 -30.58 22.68 24.63
C ARG A 170 -31.20 23.67 25.62
N ARG A 171 -31.22 23.36 26.91
CA ARG A 171 -31.87 24.18 27.97
C ARG A 171 -30.91 25.02 28.82
N GLN A 172 -29.60 24.99 28.56
CA GLN A 172 -28.62 25.69 29.38
C GLN A 172 -27.97 26.87 28.65
N GLU A 173 -27.45 27.83 29.41
CA GLU A 173 -26.68 28.96 28.88
C GLU A 173 -25.49 28.55 28.02
N ASN A 174 -25.10 29.39 27.07
CA ASN A 174 -23.97 29.14 26.16
C ASN A 174 -22.66 28.76 26.88
N SER A 175 -22.43 29.31 28.07
CA SER A 175 -21.25 29.01 28.89
C SER A 175 -21.18 27.56 29.39
N ALA A 176 -22.32 26.91 29.61
CA ALA A 176 -22.41 25.52 30.05
C ALA A 176 -22.10 24.56 28.88
N HIS A 177 -22.55 24.87 27.65
CA HIS A 177 -22.23 24.07 26.46
C HIS A 177 -20.72 23.99 26.23
N PHE A 178 -20.00 25.11 26.33
CA PHE A 178 -18.55 25.12 26.16
C PHE A 178 -17.80 24.30 27.21
N ARG A 179 -18.28 24.33 28.48
CA ARG A 179 -17.69 23.51 29.54
C ARG A 179 -17.84 22.02 29.24
N VAL A 180 -19.06 21.58 28.92
CA VAL A 180 -19.35 20.18 28.61
C VAL A 180 -18.53 19.71 27.39
N TRP A 181 -18.49 20.49 26.31
CA TRP A 181 -17.72 20.15 25.14
C TRP A 181 -16.22 20.05 25.43
N ASN A 182 -15.67 20.99 26.19
CA ASN A 182 -14.28 20.95 26.59
C ASN A 182 -13.97 19.69 27.40
N GLN A 183 -14.85 19.33 28.38
CA GLN A 183 -14.68 18.12 29.18
C GLN A 183 -14.73 16.84 28.31
N VAL A 184 -15.74 16.72 27.44
CA VAL A 184 -15.91 15.55 26.58
C VAL A 184 -14.72 15.40 25.61
N PHE A 185 -14.31 16.48 24.93
CA PHE A 185 -13.19 16.40 24.01
C PHE A 185 -11.85 16.19 24.71
N THR A 186 -11.67 16.72 25.93
CA THR A 186 -10.50 16.44 26.75
C THR A 186 -10.48 14.97 27.16
N ALA A 187 -11.61 14.42 27.61
CA ALA A 187 -11.70 13.00 27.98
C ALA A 187 -11.44 12.07 26.77
N LEU A 188 -12.02 12.38 25.60
CA LEU A 188 -11.78 11.62 24.37
C LEU A 188 -10.32 11.70 23.93
N ALA A 189 -9.68 12.89 24.00
CA ALA A 189 -8.27 13.07 23.66
C ALA A 189 -7.37 12.27 24.61
N ALA A 190 -7.63 12.37 25.92
CA ALA A 190 -6.89 11.63 26.94
C ALA A 190 -7.07 10.11 26.77
N SER A 191 -8.28 9.64 26.51
CA SER A 191 -8.57 8.22 26.27
C SER A 191 -7.85 7.71 25.01
N SER A 192 -7.93 8.44 23.89
CA SER A 192 -7.24 8.08 22.65
C SER A 192 -5.72 8.02 22.86
N PHE A 193 -5.14 9.00 23.55
CA PHE A 193 -3.71 9.03 23.84
C PHE A 193 -3.30 7.88 24.79
N LEU A 194 -4.09 7.63 25.85
CA LEU A 194 -3.84 6.53 26.79
C LEU A 194 -3.90 5.16 26.08
N ILE A 195 -4.90 4.94 25.23
CA ILE A 195 -4.99 3.71 24.42
C ILE A 195 -3.75 3.56 23.54
N THR A 196 -3.28 4.65 22.93
CA THR A 196 -2.06 4.65 22.13
C THR A 196 -0.85 4.20 22.96
N LEU A 197 -0.69 4.74 24.18
CA LEU A 197 0.39 4.33 25.09
C LEU A 197 0.27 2.87 25.50
N ILE A 198 -0.90 2.43 25.93
CA ILE A 198 -1.17 1.03 26.35
C ILE A 198 -0.77 0.05 25.25
N LEU A 199 -1.20 0.30 24.03
CA LEU A 199 -0.92 -0.56 22.88
C LEU A 199 0.55 -0.44 22.43
N LYS A 200 1.12 0.76 22.48
CA LYS A 200 2.52 1.00 22.10
C LYS A 200 3.49 0.27 23.01
N PHE A 201 3.29 0.38 24.32
CA PHE A 201 4.14 -0.26 25.32
C PHE A 201 3.76 -1.70 25.64
N ASN A 202 2.84 -2.30 24.84
CA ASN A 202 2.43 -3.69 24.99
C ASN A 202 1.86 -4.06 26.38
N VAL A 203 1.21 -3.10 27.04
CA VAL A 203 0.52 -3.35 28.31
C VAL A 203 -0.66 -4.31 28.11
N ILE A 204 -1.35 -4.19 26.96
CA ILE A 204 -2.40 -5.11 26.54
C ILE A 204 -2.02 -5.66 25.17
N GLN A 205 -2.04 -6.99 25.03
CA GLN A 205 -1.79 -7.66 23.76
C GLN A 205 -3.07 -7.72 22.93
N ILE A 206 -2.99 -7.22 21.68
CA ILE A 206 -4.03 -7.35 20.67
C ILE A 206 -3.43 -8.02 19.43
N GLY A 207 -3.87 -9.21 19.09
CA GLY A 207 -3.37 -9.95 17.94
C GLY A 207 -1.85 -10.18 17.96
N THR A 208 -1.25 -10.25 16.78
CA THR A 208 0.21 -10.36 16.64
C THR A 208 0.90 -9.02 16.90
N THR A 209 2.21 -9.05 17.15
CA THR A 209 3.03 -7.82 17.31
C THR A 209 2.92 -6.94 16.07
N GLU A 210 2.96 -7.52 14.87
CA GLU A 210 2.80 -6.82 13.61
C GLU A 210 1.42 -6.13 13.51
N PHE A 211 0.34 -6.88 13.75
CA PHE A 211 -1.02 -6.32 13.74
C PHE A 211 -1.15 -5.14 14.71
N ARG A 212 -0.64 -5.27 15.93
CA ARG A 212 -0.67 -4.21 16.94
C ARG A 212 0.08 -2.96 16.47
N GLN A 213 1.25 -3.12 15.86
CA GLN A 213 2.03 -2.00 15.34
C GLN A 213 1.27 -1.24 14.24
N LEU A 214 0.70 -1.98 13.29
CA LEU A 214 -0.13 -1.42 12.23
C LEU A 214 -1.39 -0.76 12.79
N PHE A 215 -2.04 -1.38 13.78
CA PHE A 215 -3.21 -0.80 14.43
C PHE A 215 -2.89 0.52 15.14
N VAL A 216 -1.77 0.60 15.87
CA VAL A 216 -1.32 1.85 16.51
C VAL A 216 -1.08 2.94 15.48
N PHE A 217 -0.56 2.62 14.31
CA PHE A 217 -0.23 3.59 13.26
C PHE A 217 -1.45 4.04 12.44
N TYR A 218 -2.32 3.09 12.02
CA TYR A 218 -3.41 3.35 11.08
C TYR A 218 -4.80 3.52 11.70
N SER A 219 -4.97 3.25 13.00
CA SER A 219 -6.30 3.31 13.61
C SER A 219 -6.74 4.74 13.94
N PRO A 220 -7.98 5.11 13.65
CA PRO A 220 -8.54 6.38 14.11
C PRO A 220 -8.59 6.48 15.63
N VAL A 221 -8.71 5.35 16.34
CA VAL A 221 -8.78 5.33 17.82
C VAL A 221 -7.47 5.82 18.43
N THR A 222 -6.34 5.44 17.88
CA THR A 222 -5.00 5.79 18.39
C THR A 222 -4.49 7.13 17.88
N ARG A 223 -5.11 7.69 16.85
CA ARG A 223 -4.71 8.95 16.19
C ARG A 223 -5.64 10.12 16.45
N SER A 224 -6.84 9.88 17.01
CA SER A 224 -7.85 10.92 17.23
C SER A 224 -7.41 12.02 18.18
N TRP A 225 -6.53 11.74 19.14
CA TRP A 225 -6.04 12.74 20.10
C TRP A 225 -5.40 13.96 19.42
N GLU A 226 -4.75 13.78 18.24
CA GLU A 226 -4.13 14.87 17.48
C GLU A 226 -5.17 15.84 16.93
N PHE A 227 -6.25 15.32 16.33
CA PHE A 227 -7.38 16.14 15.89
C PHE A 227 -8.10 16.82 17.06
N LEU A 228 -8.28 16.08 18.16
CA LEU A 228 -9.00 16.57 19.35
C LEU A 228 -8.24 17.70 20.04
N ILE A 229 -6.90 17.68 20.06
CA ILE A 229 -6.09 18.82 20.49
C ILE A 229 -6.41 20.05 19.64
N GLY A 230 -6.49 19.91 18.31
CA GLY A 230 -6.89 20.98 17.41
C GLY A 230 -8.28 21.55 17.72
N ILE A 231 -9.28 20.70 17.99
CA ILE A 231 -10.62 21.14 18.40
C ILE A 231 -10.58 21.89 19.73
N LEU A 232 -9.85 21.38 20.74
CA LEU A 232 -9.72 22.03 22.04
C LEU A 232 -9.10 23.43 21.92
N LEU A 233 -8.12 23.60 21.03
CA LEU A 233 -7.56 24.92 20.71
C LEU A 233 -8.62 25.85 20.10
N ALA A 234 -9.45 25.36 19.17
CA ALA A 234 -10.53 26.14 18.58
C ALA A 234 -11.57 26.57 19.63
N LEU A 235 -11.93 25.69 20.58
CA LEU A 235 -12.81 26.00 21.70
C LEU A 235 -12.22 27.09 22.62
N GLN A 236 -10.92 27.01 22.91
CA GLN A 236 -10.25 28.02 23.74
C GLN A 236 -10.13 29.36 23.01
N TRP A 237 -9.89 29.34 21.70
CA TRP A 237 -9.81 30.53 20.87
C TRP A 237 -11.10 31.39 20.97
N GLN A 238 -12.27 30.79 20.75
CA GLN A 238 -13.53 31.52 20.78
C GLN A 238 -13.85 32.09 22.19
N ARG A 239 -13.51 31.34 23.24
CA ARG A 239 -13.75 31.79 24.61
C ARG A 239 -12.88 32.97 25.02
N LYS A 240 -11.71 33.11 24.42
CA LYS A 240 -10.69 34.10 24.81
C LYS A 240 -10.56 35.28 23.83
N GLN A 241 -11.35 35.34 22.75
CA GLN A 241 -11.24 36.38 21.72
C GLN A 241 -11.24 37.82 22.32
N GLU A 242 -11.94 38.03 23.44
CA GLU A 242 -11.95 39.30 24.14
C GLU A 242 -10.73 39.55 25.03
N ARG A 243 -10.02 38.49 25.48
CA ARG A 243 -8.92 38.58 26.46
C ARG A 243 -7.50 38.47 25.87
N ILE A 244 -7.35 38.08 24.60
CA ILE A 244 -6.03 37.78 24.02
C ILE A 244 -5.51 38.92 23.13
N ARG A 245 -5.84 40.17 23.46
CA ARG A 245 -5.42 41.34 22.65
C ARG A 245 -4.02 41.89 22.93
N GLU A 246 -3.35 41.49 23.99
CA GLU A 246 -2.00 41.98 24.22
C GLU A 246 -0.97 41.21 23.38
N PRO A 247 -0.35 41.87 22.40
CA PRO A 247 0.65 41.25 21.54
C PRO A 247 1.95 41.01 22.33
N ILE A 248 2.58 39.88 22.11
CA ILE A 248 3.93 39.57 22.62
C ILE A 248 4.92 40.62 22.09
N ALA A 249 5.81 41.14 22.92
CA ALA A 249 6.83 42.08 22.51
C ALA A 249 7.67 41.55 21.34
N LYS A 250 8.02 42.41 20.37
CA LYS A 250 8.68 42.04 19.10
C LYS A 250 9.93 41.16 19.31
N GLN A 251 10.74 41.46 20.32
CA GLN A 251 11.95 40.70 20.65
C GLN A 251 11.59 39.27 21.10
N LYS A 252 10.59 39.07 21.97
CA LYS A 252 10.13 37.76 22.42
C LYS A 252 9.47 36.94 21.32
N ARG A 253 8.82 37.59 20.33
CA ARG A 253 8.25 36.88 19.17
C ARG A 253 9.28 36.12 18.38
N PHE A 254 10.40 36.76 18.07
CA PHE A 254 11.51 36.13 17.35
C PHE A 254 12.04 34.93 18.11
N THR A 255 12.26 35.07 19.42
CA THR A 255 12.73 33.97 20.28
C THR A 255 11.78 32.77 20.29
N TYR A 256 10.46 33.00 20.41
CA TYR A 256 9.48 31.90 20.41
C TYR A 256 9.42 31.20 19.05
N LEU A 257 9.40 31.95 17.93
CA LEU A 257 9.38 31.36 16.61
C LEU A 257 10.66 30.57 16.30
N THR A 258 11.83 31.13 16.65
CA THR A 258 13.12 30.48 16.47
C THR A 258 13.20 29.21 17.33
N GLY A 259 12.75 29.29 18.60
CA GLY A 259 12.72 28.13 19.49
C GLY A 259 11.82 27.00 18.98
N LEU A 260 10.61 27.32 18.49
CA LEU A 260 9.72 26.32 17.88
C LEU A 260 10.31 25.73 16.60
N PHE A 261 10.95 26.56 15.78
CA PHE A 261 11.61 26.11 14.56
C PHE A 261 12.79 25.18 14.86
N ILE A 262 13.66 25.55 15.81
CA ILE A 262 14.80 24.71 16.23
C ILE A 262 14.31 23.39 16.82
N LEU A 263 13.28 23.43 17.66
CA LEU A 263 12.68 22.23 18.23
C LEU A 263 12.13 21.30 17.14
N GLN A 264 11.38 21.83 16.18
CA GLN A 264 10.86 21.04 15.07
C GLN A 264 11.98 20.49 14.17
N ALA A 265 13.00 21.29 13.88
CA ALA A 265 14.16 20.85 13.11
C ALA A 265 14.92 19.73 13.86
N GLY A 266 15.12 19.89 15.18
CA GLY A 266 15.72 18.85 16.03
C GLY A 266 14.93 17.55 16.00
N ILE A 267 13.60 17.61 16.10
CA ILE A 267 12.72 16.44 15.98
C ILE A 267 12.93 15.74 14.64
N LEU A 268 12.95 16.49 13.53
CA LEU A 268 13.14 15.94 12.19
C LEU A 268 14.49 15.25 12.01
N LEU A 269 15.56 15.84 12.55
CA LEU A 269 16.92 15.29 12.47
C LEU A 269 17.12 14.05 13.36
N LEU A 270 16.45 14.01 14.51
CA LEU A 270 16.54 12.91 15.48
C LEU A 270 15.51 11.79 15.21
N SER A 271 14.60 11.99 14.25
CA SER A 271 13.60 10.99 13.91
C SER A 271 14.23 9.82 13.16
N HIS A 272 14.30 8.67 13.79
CA HIS A 272 14.70 7.41 13.19
C HIS A 272 13.48 6.57 12.79
N ARG A 273 13.70 5.49 12.04
CA ARG A 273 12.64 4.59 11.58
C ARG A 273 12.15 3.59 12.62
N ASP A 274 12.76 3.54 13.80
CA ASP A 274 12.29 2.71 14.89
C ASP A 274 10.98 3.24 15.49
N MET A 275 10.18 2.34 15.99
CA MET A 275 8.82 2.66 16.46
C MET A 275 8.78 3.68 17.61
N LEU A 276 9.75 3.65 18.51
CA LEU A 276 9.75 4.55 19.67
C LEU A 276 10.03 5.99 19.23
N SER A 277 11.03 6.17 18.35
CA SER A 277 11.37 7.48 17.82
C SER A 277 10.25 8.03 16.90
N GLN A 278 9.58 7.20 16.13
CA GLN A 278 8.40 7.60 15.34
C GLN A 278 7.28 8.16 16.24
N PHE A 279 6.93 7.45 17.30
CA PHE A 279 5.90 7.92 18.25
C PHE A 279 6.30 9.21 18.95
N ALA A 280 7.54 9.29 19.43
CA ALA A 280 8.06 10.50 20.08
C ALA A 280 8.04 11.69 19.13
N SER A 281 8.45 11.50 17.87
CA SER A 281 8.45 12.54 16.83
C SER A 281 7.05 13.00 16.46
N SER A 282 6.11 12.07 16.27
CA SER A 282 4.69 12.37 16.00
C SER A 282 4.07 13.15 17.16
N SER A 283 4.26 12.68 18.39
CA SER A 283 3.66 13.30 19.57
C SER A 283 4.24 14.70 19.83
N THR A 284 5.55 14.87 19.74
CA THR A 284 6.18 16.17 19.91
C THR A 284 5.81 17.14 18.79
N THR A 285 5.71 16.68 17.56
CA THR A 285 5.25 17.52 16.42
C THR A 285 3.80 17.99 16.60
N ALA A 286 2.90 17.11 17.05
CA ALA A 286 1.52 17.49 17.34
C ALA A 286 1.47 18.57 18.43
N VAL A 287 2.25 18.43 19.50
CA VAL A 287 2.35 19.43 20.58
C VAL A 287 2.96 20.75 20.08
N VAL A 288 4.05 20.72 19.32
CA VAL A 288 4.67 21.92 18.74
C VAL A 288 3.70 22.65 17.82
N THR A 289 2.99 21.92 16.98
CA THR A 289 1.95 22.48 16.10
C THR A 289 0.82 23.13 16.92
N ALA A 290 0.39 22.47 17.99
CA ALA A 290 -0.63 22.99 18.89
C ALA A 290 -0.17 24.28 19.59
N ILE A 291 1.07 24.33 20.08
CA ILE A 291 1.68 25.51 20.68
C ILE A 291 1.75 26.65 19.65
N PHE A 292 2.17 26.36 18.43
CA PHE A 292 2.22 27.36 17.37
C PHE A 292 0.84 27.96 17.10
N ILE A 293 -0.19 27.12 16.89
CA ILE A 293 -1.58 27.56 16.69
C ILE A 293 -2.06 28.41 17.90
N PHE A 294 -1.74 28.00 19.13
CA PHE A 294 -2.11 28.73 20.33
C PHE A 294 -1.46 30.11 20.43
N LEU A 295 -0.21 30.23 19.96
CA LEU A 295 0.55 31.49 19.99
C LEU A 295 0.23 32.42 18.80
N LEU A 296 -0.33 31.89 17.70
CA LEU A 296 -0.61 32.65 16.47
C LEU A 296 -1.20 34.05 16.70
N PRO A 297 -2.27 34.20 17.52
CA PRO A 297 -2.90 35.50 17.73
C PRO A 297 -1.99 36.49 18.46
N ARG A 298 -1.17 35.97 19.39
CA ARG A 298 -0.28 36.79 20.21
C ARG A 298 0.99 37.21 19.47
N LEU A 299 1.39 36.38 18.50
CA LEU A 299 2.58 36.64 17.67
C LEU A 299 2.36 37.80 16.69
N ALA A 300 1.10 38.18 16.41
CA ALA A 300 0.73 39.23 15.47
C ALA A 300 1.50 39.17 14.12
N ILE A 301 1.73 37.92 13.65
CA ILE A 301 2.50 37.63 12.42
C ILE A 301 1.63 37.57 11.18
N GLN A 302 0.32 37.84 11.33
CA GLN A 302 -0.67 37.79 10.25
C GLN A 302 -0.28 38.66 9.05
N ASN A 303 0.38 39.80 9.31
CA ASN A 303 0.87 40.72 8.28
C ASN A 303 2.35 40.47 7.90
N SER A 304 2.95 39.37 8.37
CA SER A 304 4.33 39.05 8.01
C SER A 304 4.44 38.72 6.52
N ARG A 305 5.41 39.34 5.82
CA ARG A 305 5.73 39.03 4.41
C ARG A 305 6.08 37.57 4.21
N PHE A 306 6.62 36.91 5.25
CA PHE A 306 6.98 35.50 5.18
C PHE A 306 5.73 34.61 5.15
N ILE A 307 4.75 34.83 6.06
CA ILE A 307 3.51 34.05 6.08
C ILE A 307 2.68 34.33 4.83
N ASN A 308 2.62 35.58 4.40
CA ASN A 308 1.85 35.98 3.22
C ASN A 308 2.63 35.81 1.89
N ASN A 309 3.76 35.10 1.92
CA ASN A 309 4.48 34.80 0.69
C ASN A 309 3.55 34.06 -0.30
N PRO A 310 3.37 34.56 -1.53
CA PRO A 310 2.39 34.00 -2.47
C PRO A 310 2.67 32.54 -2.84
N VAL A 311 3.95 32.13 -2.86
CA VAL A 311 4.33 30.74 -3.15
C VAL A 311 3.91 29.83 -1.99
N LEU A 312 4.20 30.21 -0.74
CA LEU A 312 3.80 29.42 0.44
C LEU A 312 2.28 29.35 0.57
N GLN A 313 1.58 30.45 0.28
CA GLN A 313 0.11 30.47 0.26
C GLN A 313 -0.46 29.58 -0.85
N LEU A 314 0.15 29.56 -2.04
CA LEU A 314 -0.23 28.67 -3.13
C LEU A 314 -0.04 27.21 -2.74
N VAL A 315 1.14 26.85 -2.21
CA VAL A 315 1.45 25.48 -1.74
C VAL A 315 0.48 25.05 -0.64
N GLY A 316 0.19 25.91 0.34
CA GLY A 316 -0.77 25.63 1.40
C GLY A 316 -2.19 25.42 0.87
N ASN A 317 -2.63 26.25 -0.06
CA ASN A 317 -3.95 26.13 -0.68
C ASN A 317 -4.09 24.87 -1.54
N ALA A 318 -3.03 24.50 -2.28
CA ALA A 318 -2.95 23.31 -3.13
C ALA A 318 -2.46 22.05 -2.38
N SER A 319 -2.20 22.15 -1.06
CA SER A 319 -1.55 21.09 -0.28
C SER A 319 -2.25 19.73 -0.39
N TYR A 320 -3.59 19.71 -0.53
CA TYR A 320 -4.35 18.48 -0.70
C TYR A 320 -4.08 17.83 -2.07
N SER A 321 -4.15 18.59 -3.15
CA SER A 321 -3.81 18.10 -4.50
C SER A 321 -2.33 17.66 -4.58
N ILE A 322 -1.41 18.42 -3.96
CA ILE A 322 0.01 18.06 -3.89
C ILE A 322 0.17 16.73 -3.13
N TYR A 323 -0.49 16.58 -1.98
CA TYR A 323 -0.47 15.37 -1.18
C TYR A 323 -0.96 14.14 -1.94
N LEU A 324 -1.98 14.28 -2.78
CA LEU A 324 -2.49 13.17 -3.58
C LEU A 324 -1.53 12.77 -4.71
N TRP A 325 -1.02 13.73 -5.48
CA TRP A 325 -0.23 13.44 -6.66
C TRP A 325 1.23 13.06 -6.39
N HIS A 326 1.83 13.57 -5.27
CA HIS A 326 3.24 13.25 -4.99
C HIS A 326 3.48 11.75 -4.78
N TRP A 327 2.54 11.06 -4.11
CA TRP A 327 2.69 9.65 -3.83
C TRP A 327 2.52 8.78 -5.08
N ILE A 328 1.65 9.18 -6.01
CA ILE A 328 1.54 8.52 -7.31
C ILE A 328 2.89 8.57 -8.03
N ALA A 329 3.60 9.71 -7.98
CA ALA A 329 4.95 9.82 -8.53
C ALA A 329 5.96 8.89 -7.85
N VAL A 330 5.91 8.77 -6.51
CA VAL A 330 6.75 7.82 -5.75
C VAL A 330 6.47 6.38 -6.20
N SER A 331 5.19 6.00 -6.30
CA SER A 331 4.77 4.66 -6.71
C SER A 331 5.15 4.34 -8.15
N ILE A 332 4.99 5.30 -9.07
CA ILE A 332 5.45 5.18 -10.47
C ILE A 332 6.98 5.03 -10.51
N SER A 333 7.71 5.81 -9.69
CA SER A 333 9.18 5.69 -9.63
C SER A 333 9.61 4.29 -9.19
N ALA A 334 8.96 3.76 -8.16
CA ALA A 334 9.24 2.43 -7.63
C ALA A 334 8.86 1.30 -8.62
N ASP A 335 7.86 1.53 -9.47
CA ASP A 335 7.47 0.58 -10.50
C ASP A 335 8.37 0.66 -11.75
N LEU A 336 8.76 1.87 -12.19
CA LEU A 336 9.52 2.05 -13.42
C LEU A 336 11.02 1.78 -13.29
N PHE A 337 11.60 2.09 -12.13
CA PHE A 337 13.05 2.06 -11.94
C PHE A 337 13.46 1.02 -10.89
N ARG A 338 14.24 0.03 -11.32
CA ARG A 338 14.84 -0.98 -10.44
C ARG A 338 16.28 -1.26 -10.89
N PRO A 339 17.31 -0.88 -10.13
CA PRO A 339 17.29 -0.22 -8.81
C PRO A 339 16.87 1.26 -8.91
N LEU A 340 16.08 1.68 -7.91
CA LEU A 340 15.57 3.04 -7.85
C LEU A 340 16.62 4.00 -7.29
N ARG A 341 17.04 4.98 -8.09
CA ARG A 341 18.03 6.00 -7.73
C ARG A 341 17.35 7.28 -7.21
N THR A 342 17.98 7.95 -6.25
CA THR A 342 17.42 9.16 -5.60
C THR A 342 17.07 10.27 -6.59
N TYR A 343 17.90 10.53 -7.62
CA TYR A 343 17.61 11.57 -8.60
C TYR A 343 16.35 11.29 -9.43
N GLN A 344 16.01 10.01 -9.68
CA GLN A 344 14.81 9.62 -10.42
C GLN A 344 13.55 9.92 -9.61
N ILE A 345 13.58 9.66 -8.29
CA ILE A 345 12.49 10.04 -7.39
C ILE A 345 12.33 11.55 -7.35
N ILE A 346 13.41 12.31 -7.15
CA ILE A 346 13.37 13.77 -7.07
C ILE A 346 12.80 14.35 -8.36
N PHE A 347 13.22 13.83 -9.52
CA PHE A 347 12.70 14.26 -10.81
C PHE A 347 11.19 14.03 -10.92
N LEU A 348 10.69 12.82 -10.62
CA LEU A 348 9.26 12.52 -10.70
C LEU A 348 8.45 13.24 -9.64
N LEU A 349 8.99 13.42 -8.44
CA LEU A 349 8.36 14.27 -7.42
C LEU A 349 8.23 15.72 -7.91
N GLY A 350 9.28 16.29 -8.53
CA GLY A 350 9.21 17.61 -9.16
C GLY A 350 8.14 17.66 -10.25
N LEU A 351 8.09 16.65 -11.12
CA LEU A 351 7.09 16.54 -12.18
C LEU A 351 5.66 16.41 -11.63
N SER A 352 5.46 15.79 -10.47
CA SER A 352 4.14 15.60 -9.85
C SER A 352 3.46 16.93 -9.45
N PHE A 353 4.20 18.02 -9.30
CA PHE A 353 3.62 19.33 -9.04
C PHE A 353 2.79 19.83 -10.21
N VAL A 354 3.09 19.43 -11.45
CA VAL A 354 2.30 19.81 -12.62
C VAL A 354 0.86 19.29 -12.51
N PRO A 355 0.58 17.97 -12.45
CA PRO A 355 -0.78 17.47 -12.30
C PRO A 355 -1.41 17.91 -10.97
N ALA A 356 -0.63 18.12 -9.90
CA ALA A 356 -1.15 18.63 -8.63
C ALA A 356 -1.71 20.05 -8.77
N LEU A 357 -0.97 20.97 -9.39
CA LEU A 357 -1.42 22.35 -9.60
C LEU A 357 -2.57 22.43 -10.62
N LEU A 358 -2.54 21.62 -11.68
CA LEU A 358 -3.66 21.50 -12.62
C LEU A 358 -4.92 20.96 -11.89
N SER A 359 -4.77 19.91 -11.09
CA SER A 359 -5.87 19.38 -10.28
C SER A 359 -6.41 20.44 -9.30
N TYR A 360 -5.53 21.19 -8.63
CA TYR A 360 -5.93 22.29 -7.76
C TYR A 360 -6.71 23.38 -8.52
N GLN A 361 -6.18 23.85 -9.65
CA GLN A 361 -6.75 24.98 -10.41
C GLN A 361 -8.05 24.61 -11.12
N PHE A 362 -8.10 23.44 -11.78
CA PHE A 362 -9.19 23.05 -12.69
C PHE A 362 -10.20 22.08 -12.06
N VAL A 363 -9.83 21.39 -10.98
CA VAL A 363 -10.73 20.45 -10.30
C VAL A 363 -11.07 20.97 -8.89
N GLU A 364 -10.11 21.05 -7.98
CA GLU A 364 -10.38 21.37 -6.58
C GLU A 364 -11.05 22.73 -6.39
N LYS A 365 -10.49 23.78 -6.99
CA LYS A 365 -10.97 25.16 -6.83
C LYS A 365 -12.36 25.41 -7.45
N PRO A 366 -12.70 24.93 -8.65
CA PRO A 366 -14.05 25.06 -9.21
C PRO A 366 -15.10 24.30 -8.43
N PHE A 367 -14.80 23.05 -8.03
CA PHE A 367 -15.77 22.23 -7.29
C PHE A 367 -16.09 22.77 -5.88
N ARG A 368 -15.21 23.54 -5.26
CA ARG A 368 -15.53 24.27 -4.02
C ARG A 368 -16.68 25.29 -4.22
N ARG A 369 -16.95 25.74 -5.45
CA ARG A 369 -18.01 26.68 -5.83
C ARG A 369 -19.34 25.97 -6.21
N VAL A 370 -19.34 24.65 -6.39
CA VAL A 370 -20.54 23.84 -6.72
C VAL A 370 -21.67 24.01 -5.68
N ARG A 371 -21.36 24.59 -4.53
CA ARG A 371 -22.30 24.99 -3.49
C ARG A 371 -23.53 25.76 -4.03
N ASP A 372 -23.37 26.51 -5.10
CA ASP A 372 -24.39 27.43 -5.62
C ASP A 372 -25.31 26.80 -6.69
N LEU A 373 -25.06 25.53 -7.05
CA LEU A 373 -25.87 24.81 -8.02
C LEU A 373 -27.23 24.35 -7.42
N ARG A 374 -28.20 24.06 -8.29
CA ARG A 374 -29.50 23.48 -7.91
C ARG A 374 -29.32 22.09 -7.29
N GLY A 375 -30.25 21.66 -6.44
CA GLY A 375 -30.15 20.42 -5.68
C GLY A 375 -29.98 19.17 -6.55
N SER A 376 -30.72 19.05 -7.67
CA SER A 376 -30.61 17.95 -8.64
C SER A 376 -29.25 17.90 -9.32
N THR A 377 -28.70 19.06 -9.73
CA THR A 377 -27.38 19.15 -10.34
C THR A 377 -26.27 18.78 -9.35
N LYS A 378 -26.37 19.20 -8.08
CA LYS A 378 -25.44 18.78 -7.03
C LYS A 378 -25.42 17.27 -6.84
N LEU A 379 -26.60 16.65 -6.82
CA LEU A 379 -26.74 15.20 -6.68
C LEU A 379 -26.09 14.49 -7.87
N ALA A 380 -26.40 14.91 -9.10
CA ALA A 380 -25.83 14.33 -10.31
C ALA A 380 -24.30 14.44 -10.34
N VAL A 381 -23.75 15.61 -10.02
CA VAL A 381 -22.30 15.81 -9.93
C VAL A 381 -21.69 14.94 -8.81
N GLY A 382 -22.33 14.89 -7.64
CA GLY A 382 -21.87 14.06 -6.53
C GLY A 382 -21.84 12.57 -6.87
N LEU A 383 -22.90 12.08 -7.51
CA LEU A 383 -22.97 10.69 -8.01
C LEU A 383 -21.90 10.43 -9.07
N GLY A 384 -21.71 11.36 -10.02
CA GLY A 384 -20.67 11.23 -11.04
C GLY A 384 -19.26 11.11 -10.45
N LEU A 385 -18.94 11.90 -9.43
CA LEU A 385 -17.64 11.86 -8.75
C LEU A 385 -17.33 10.52 -8.07
N VAL A 386 -18.33 9.77 -7.67
CA VAL A 386 -18.16 8.44 -7.06
C VAL A 386 -18.29 7.34 -8.12
N CYS A 387 -19.34 7.40 -8.95
CA CYS A 387 -19.65 6.33 -9.90
C CYS A 387 -18.64 6.24 -11.04
N ILE A 388 -18.16 7.36 -11.59
CA ILE A 388 -17.21 7.33 -12.71
C ILE A 388 -15.88 6.65 -12.31
N PRO A 389 -15.17 7.03 -11.25
CA PRO A 389 -13.98 6.30 -10.81
C PRO A 389 -14.28 4.84 -10.49
N PHE A 390 -15.41 4.54 -9.85
CA PHE A 390 -15.79 3.17 -9.53
C PHE A 390 -16.02 2.31 -10.79
N LEU A 391 -16.67 2.85 -11.81
CA LEU A 391 -16.88 2.16 -13.08
C LEU A 391 -15.56 1.96 -13.84
N ILE A 392 -14.68 2.97 -13.87
CA ILE A 392 -13.34 2.86 -14.46
C ILE A 392 -12.54 1.75 -13.77
N LEU A 393 -12.53 1.72 -12.43
CA LEU A 393 -11.85 0.70 -11.66
C LEU A 393 -12.45 -0.70 -11.88
N SER A 394 -13.76 -0.77 -12.07
CA SER A 394 -14.44 -2.04 -12.36
C SER A 394 -14.11 -2.53 -13.77
N ALA A 395 -14.11 -1.64 -14.76
CA ALA A 395 -13.69 -1.95 -16.12
C ALA A 395 -12.22 -2.40 -16.16
N LEU A 396 -11.32 -1.68 -15.47
CA LEU A 396 -9.91 -2.07 -15.37
C LEU A 396 -9.74 -3.48 -14.78
N LEU A 397 -10.49 -3.81 -13.73
CA LEU A 397 -10.45 -5.13 -13.11
C LEU A 397 -10.96 -6.23 -14.06
N VAL A 398 -12.05 -5.98 -14.77
CA VAL A 398 -12.64 -6.94 -15.72
C VAL A 398 -11.66 -7.18 -16.88
N THR A 399 -11.11 -6.11 -17.47
CA THR A 399 -10.14 -6.23 -18.56
C THR A 399 -8.85 -6.94 -18.12
N ALA A 400 -8.31 -6.62 -16.95
CA ALA A 400 -7.14 -7.30 -16.41
C ALA A 400 -7.39 -8.80 -16.21
N ARG A 401 -8.57 -9.17 -15.72
CA ARG A 401 -8.94 -10.58 -15.53
C ARG A 401 -9.18 -11.32 -16.83
N SER A 402 -9.79 -10.70 -17.84
CA SER A 402 -9.95 -11.32 -19.16
C SER A 402 -8.60 -11.55 -19.82
N GLU A 403 -7.74 -10.53 -19.85
CA GLU A 403 -6.41 -10.65 -20.43
C GLU A 403 -5.55 -11.68 -19.68
N ARG A 404 -5.66 -11.75 -18.36
CA ARG A 404 -4.99 -12.79 -17.56
C ARG A 404 -5.43 -14.20 -17.98
N ARG A 405 -6.71 -14.42 -18.31
CA ARG A 405 -7.18 -15.72 -18.84
C ARG A 405 -6.55 -16.04 -20.19
N ASP A 406 -6.42 -15.05 -21.07
CA ASP A 406 -5.84 -15.21 -22.40
C ASP A 406 -4.35 -15.56 -22.34
N TYR A 407 -3.63 -15.02 -21.34
CA TYR A 407 -2.23 -15.37 -21.07
C TYR A 407 -2.07 -16.70 -20.32
N GLY A 408 -3.17 -17.34 -19.92
CA GLY A 408 -3.17 -18.62 -19.21
C GLY A 408 -2.54 -18.48 -17.82
N ASN A 409 -3.38 -18.23 -16.84
CA ASN A 409 -2.93 -18.09 -15.47
C ASN A 409 -2.65 -19.47 -14.87
N VAL A 410 -1.42 -19.91 -14.85
CA VAL A 410 -1.00 -21.14 -14.15
C VAL A 410 -1.36 -21.07 -12.67
N TYR A 411 -1.41 -19.85 -12.10
CA TYR A 411 -1.83 -19.61 -10.72
C TYR A 411 -3.34 -19.42 -10.52
N ALA A 412 -4.16 -19.38 -11.58
CA ALA A 412 -5.59 -19.04 -11.44
C ALA A 412 -6.41 -20.10 -10.75
N SER A 413 -5.89 -21.30 -10.60
CA SER A 413 -6.50 -22.31 -9.75
C SER A 413 -5.44 -22.98 -8.88
N SER A 414 -5.20 -22.43 -7.70
CA SER A 414 -4.64 -23.23 -6.59
C SER A 414 -5.51 -24.45 -6.27
N VAL A 415 -6.71 -24.46 -6.84
CA VAL A 415 -7.71 -25.54 -6.72
C VAL A 415 -7.88 -26.15 -8.11
N LEU A 416 -7.32 -27.32 -8.34
CA LEU A 416 -7.54 -28.17 -9.50
C LEU A 416 -8.37 -29.35 -9.03
N ASP A 417 -9.54 -29.56 -9.65
CA ASP A 417 -10.45 -30.66 -9.34
C ASP A 417 -10.85 -30.71 -7.84
N GLY A 418 -10.97 -29.55 -7.19
CA GLY A 418 -11.39 -29.44 -5.78
C GLY A 418 -10.28 -29.56 -4.74
N CYS A 419 -9.02 -29.75 -5.15
CA CYS A 419 -7.86 -29.83 -4.27
C CYS A 419 -7.01 -28.56 -4.32
N ASP A 420 -6.72 -27.99 -3.16
CA ASP A 420 -5.83 -26.83 -3.02
C ASP A 420 -4.36 -27.26 -2.95
N PHE A 421 -3.70 -27.27 -4.09
CA PHE A 421 -2.27 -27.62 -4.21
C PHE A 421 -1.33 -26.81 -3.32
N LEU A 422 -1.77 -25.66 -2.82
CA LEU A 422 -0.96 -24.82 -1.94
C LEU A 422 -0.93 -25.36 -0.51
N ASN A 423 -2.02 -25.97 -0.09
CA ASN A 423 -2.24 -26.32 1.31
C ASN A 423 -2.52 -27.79 1.52
N GLU A 424 -2.68 -28.58 0.45
CA GLU A 424 -3.07 -29.98 0.51
C GLU A 424 -2.21 -30.85 -0.40
N ILE A 425 -2.15 -32.14 -0.10
CA ILE A 425 -1.57 -33.14 -0.97
C ILE A 425 -2.65 -33.56 -1.96
N CYS A 426 -2.39 -33.30 -3.24
CA CYS A 426 -3.34 -33.57 -4.30
C CYS A 426 -2.94 -34.78 -5.14
N LYS A 427 -3.94 -35.53 -5.57
CA LYS A 427 -3.80 -36.64 -6.51
C LYS A 427 -4.58 -36.31 -7.79
N VAL A 428 -3.92 -36.48 -8.92
CA VAL A 428 -4.47 -36.21 -10.26
C VAL A 428 -4.22 -37.39 -11.17
N GLY A 429 -5.15 -37.71 -12.05
CA GLY A 429 -5.11 -38.90 -12.91
C GLY A 429 -5.87 -40.09 -12.33
N SER A 430 -5.74 -41.24 -12.94
CA SER A 430 -6.48 -42.44 -12.52
C SER A 430 -5.87 -43.07 -11.26
N PRO A 431 -6.66 -43.31 -10.19
CA PRO A 431 -6.19 -44.04 -9.02
C PRO A 431 -5.70 -45.46 -9.32
N GLN A 432 -6.09 -46.00 -10.48
CA GLN A 432 -5.71 -47.34 -10.94
C GLN A 432 -4.55 -47.31 -11.92
N ALA A 433 -3.95 -46.12 -12.15
CA ALA A 433 -2.84 -45.95 -13.07
C ALA A 433 -1.66 -46.87 -12.71
N LYS A 434 -1.07 -47.45 -13.74
CA LYS A 434 0.10 -48.37 -13.60
C LYS A 434 1.35 -47.66 -13.14
N LYS A 435 1.46 -46.38 -13.45
CA LYS A 435 2.63 -45.56 -13.12
C LYS A 435 2.23 -44.47 -12.11
N LYS A 436 3.03 -44.31 -11.05
CA LYS A 436 2.82 -43.31 -9.99
C LYS A 436 3.98 -42.35 -9.96
N VAL A 437 3.70 -41.05 -9.99
CA VAL A 437 4.67 -39.97 -10.00
C VAL A 437 4.43 -39.05 -8.82
N LEU A 438 5.48 -38.77 -8.06
CA LEU A 438 5.47 -37.76 -7.01
C LEU A 438 6.10 -36.47 -7.54
N VAL A 439 5.44 -35.35 -7.37
CA VAL A 439 6.00 -34.02 -7.65
C VAL A 439 6.15 -33.27 -6.34
N PHE A 440 7.39 -32.90 -6.08
CA PHE A 440 7.80 -32.21 -4.88
C PHE A 440 8.47 -30.86 -5.23
N GLY A 441 8.16 -29.79 -4.51
CA GLY A 441 8.82 -28.52 -4.75
C GLY A 441 8.13 -27.33 -4.12
N ASP A 442 8.55 -26.14 -4.57
CA ASP A 442 8.04 -24.84 -4.17
C ASP A 442 7.07 -24.25 -5.22
N SER A 443 7.03 -22.93 -5.34
CA SER A 443 6.22 -22.24 -6.35
C SER A 443 6.58 -22.63 -7.79
N HIS A 444 7.81 -23.09 -8.04
CA HIS A 444 8.22 -23.57 -9.37
C HIS A 444 7.62 -24.94 -9.72
N ALA A 445 7.32 -25.79 -8.72
CA ALA A 445 6.54 -27.00 -8.97
C ALA A 445 5.10 -26.69 -9.40
N TYR A 446 4.54 -25.62 -8.87
CA TYR A 446 3.18 -25.19 -9.23
C TYR A 446 3.00 -24.89 -10.70
N GLN A 447 3.95 -24.21 -11.30
CA GLN A 447 3.88 -23.84 -12.72
C GLN A 447 3.89 -25.06 -13.65
N LEU A 448 4.36 -26.21 -13.16
CA LEU A 448 4.36 -27.48 -13.88
C LEU A 448 3.05 -28.26 -13.77
N ILE A 449 2.22 -27.99 -12.78
CA ILE A 449 1.02 -28.80 -12.51
C ILE A 449 0.10 -28.92 -13.73
N PRO A 450 -0.24 -27.86 -14.49
CA PRO A 450 -1.08 -28.01 -15.68
C PRO A 450 -0.49 -28.92 -16.74
N LEU A 451 0.84 -28.84 -16.95
CA LEU A 451 1.56 -29.75 -17.87
C LEU A 451 1.50 -31.20 -17.38
N LEU A 452 1.83 -31.39 -16.11
CA LEU A 452 1.87 -32.71 -15.50
C LEU A 452 0.48 -33.35 -15.44
N LYS A 453 -0.57 -32.56 -15.22
CA LYS A 453 -1.95 -33.02 -15.31
C LYS A 453 -2.28 -33.51 -16.72
N SER A 454 -1.99 -32.71 -17.73
CA SER A 454 -2.20 -33.08 -19.14
C SER A 454 -1.44 -34.36 -19.50
N TYR A 455 -0.20 -34.50 -19.00
CA TYR A 455 0.58 -35.70 -19.18
C TYR A 455 -0.05 -36.92 -18.48
N ALA A 456 -0.46 -36.77 -17.22
CA ALA A 456 -1.05 -37.84 -16.41
C ALA A 456 -2.35 -38.38 -17.02
N GLU A 457 -3.23 -37.47 -17.47
CA GLU A 457 -4.50 -37.83 -18.12
C GLU A 457 -4.31 -38.56 -19.45
N SER A 458 -3.22 -38.26 -20.18
CA SER A 458 -2.93 -38.84 -21.49
C SER A 458 -2.11 -40.14 -21.44
N ASN A 459 -1.47 -40.49 -20.31
CA ASN A 459 -0.43 -41.54 -20.27
C ASN A 459 -0.61 -42.58 -19.15
N ASP A 460 -1.82 -42.75 -18.60
CA ASP A 460 -2.09 -43.72 -17.52
C ASP A 460 -1.15 -43.55 -16.30
N VAL A 461 -1.04 -42.30 -15.82
CA VAL A 461 -0.20 -41.90 -14.69
C VAL A 461 -1.04 -41.35 -13.58
N GLU A 462 -0.81 -41.78 -12.34
CA GLU A 462 -1.29 -41.13 -11.12
C GLU A 462 -0.21 -40.15 -10.65
N LEU A 463 -0.56 -38.87 -10.61
CA LEU A 463 0.29 -37.80 -10.12
C LEU A 463 -0.08 -37.47 -8.67
N THR A 464 0.87 -37.51 -7.76
CA THR A 464 0.75 -36.99 -6.40
C THR A 464 1.59 -35.73 -6.27
N THR A 465 1.01 -34.64 -5.83
CA THR A 465 1.72 -33.36 -5.70
C THR A 465 1.84 -32.95 -4.23
N CYS A 466 3.03 -32.51 -3.84
CA CYS A 466 3.34 -31.99 -2.54
C CYS A 466 4.18 -30.72 -2.68
N ALA A 467 3.52 -29.58 -2.83
CA ALA A 467 4.23 -28.32 -2.95
C ALA A 467 4.48 -27.72 -1.55
N LYS A 468 4.16 -26.49 -1.27
CA LYS A 468 4.49 -25.71 -0.08
C LYS A 468 4.37 -26.47 1.27
N PHE A 469 3.46 -27.44 1.39
CA PHE A 469 3.21 -28.18 2.62
C PHE A 469 4.38 -29.12 3.02
N CYS A 470 5.15 -29.60 2.04
CA CYS A 470 6.30 -30.47 2.28
C CYS A 470 7.60 -29.70 2.55
N ALA A 471 7.63 -28.38 2.36
CA ALA A 471 8.87 -27.63 2.25
C ALA A 471 9.37 -26.99 3.56
N SER A 472 8.53 -26.65 4.53
CA SER A 472 9.00 -25.74 5.59
C SER A 472 8.86 -26.20 7.05
N GLU A 473 7.94 -27.10 7.40
CA GLU A 473 7.70 -27.36 8.83
C GLU A 473 7.48 -28.83 9.22
N ASN A 474 7.41 -29.76 8.26
CA ASN A 474 7.00 -31.11 8.59
C ASN A 474 7.72 -32.23 7.82
N ILE A 475 9.05 -32.26 7.90
CA ILE A 475 9.80 -33.49 7.56
C ILE A 475 9.25 -34.69 8.34
N SER A 476 8.82 -34.47 9.60
CA SER A 476 8.14 -35.46 10.43
C SER A 476 6.76 -35.90 9.88
N ASN A 477 6.04 -35.03 9.16
CA ASN A 477 4.77 -35.39 8.54
C ASN A 477 4.94 -36.21 7.25
N ILE A 478 6.08 -36.11 6.57
CA ILE A 478 6.45 -37.01 5.48
C ILE A 478 6.71 -38.42 6.05
N GLU A 479 7.21 -38.52 7.27
CA GLU A 479 7.44 -39.79 7.96
C GLU A 479 6.14 -40.47 8.43
N ASN A 480 5.16 -39.68 8.84
CA ASN A 480 3.92 -40.17 9.47
C ASN A 480 2.74 -40.31 8.49
N ASN A 481 2.81 -39.72 7.31
CA ASN A 481 1.76 -39.81 6.30
C ASN A 481 2.12 -40.86 5.24
N SER A 482 1.11 -41.51 4.70
CA SER A 482 1.00 -42.57 3.70
C SER A 482 1.84 -42.44 2.41
N PHE A 483 2.91 -41.64 2.41
CA PHE A 483 3.98 -41.62 1.43
C PHE A 483 4.96 -42.77 1.71
N ALA A 484 4.46 -43.99 1.68
CA ALA A 484 5.36 -45.13 1.71
C ALA A 484 6.28 -45.05 0.49
N PRO A 485 7.59 -44.93 0.70
CA PRO A 485 8.56 -44.66 -0.36
C PRO A 485 8.58 -45.66 -1.52
N GLY A 486 8.02 -46.84 -1.32
CA GLY A 486 8.04 -47.92 -2.30
C GLY A 486 6.99 -47.85 -3.43
N ASN A 487 6.12 -46.83 -3.43
CA ASN A 487 4.95 -46.81 -4.31
C ASN A 487 5.11 -45.90 -5.55
N PHE A 488 6.21 -45.15 -5.69
CA PHE A 488 6.41 -44.24 -6.82
C PHE A 488 7.42 -44.82 -7.82
N HIS A 489 7.14 -44.60 -9.11
CA HIS A 489 8.03 -44.97 -10.21
C HIS A 489 9.00 -43.82 -10.56
N LEU A 490 8.54 -42.58 -10.32
CA LEU A 490 9.32 -41.38 -10.59
C LEU A 490 9.02 -40.33 -9.50
N VAL A 491 10.08 -39.67 -9.02
CA VAL A 491 10.01 -38.48 -8.18
C VAL A 491 10.55 -37.29 -8.96
N ILE A 492 9.76 -36.25 -9.12
CA ILE A 492 10.15 -34.99 -9.78
C ILE A 492 10.37 -33.94 -8.71
N THR A 493 11.57 -33.42 -8.61
CA THR A 493 11.92 -32.34 -7.70
C THR A 493 12.04 -31.04 -8.48
N VAL A 494 11.31 -29.99 -8.06
CA VAL A 494 11.28 -28.69 -8.73
C VAL A 494 11.43 -27.61 -7.68
N LEU A 495 12.56 -26.92 -7.68
CA LEU A 495 12.89 -25.91 -6.66
C LEU A 495 13.48 -24.66 -7.29
N CYS A 496 13.13 -23.50 -6.73
CA CYS A 496 13.81 -22.24 -7.02
C CYS A 496 15.17 -22.23 -6.31
N THR A 497 16.26 -22.30 -7.08
CA THR A 497 17.63 -22.37 -6.54
C THR A 497 18.29 -21.00 -6.40
N ASN A 498 17.58 -19.92 -6.73
CA ASN A 498 18.14 -18.58 -6.68
C ASN A 498 18.41 -18.14 -5.22
N ALA A 499 19.70 -18.04 -4.88
CA ALA A 499 20.23 -17.82 -3.53
C ALA A 499 19.71 -16.54 -2.83
N ASN A 500 19.10 -15.61 -3.56
CA ASN A 500 18.59 -14.36 -2.98
C ASN A 500 17.20 -14.51 -2.33
N ILE A 501 16.51 -15.64 -2.51
CA ILE A 501 15.14 -15.85 -2.02
C ILE A 501 15.11 -16.71 -0.76
N TYR A 502 16.09 -17.59 -0.56
CA TYR A 502 16.12 -18.50 0.59
C TYR A 502 17.31 -18.24 1.50
N THR A 503 17.09 -18.27 2.80
CA THR A 503 18.17 -18.25 3.81
C THR A 503 19.01 -19.54 3.71
N ALA A 504 20.27 -19.50 4.15
CA ALA A 504 21.13 -20.67 4.21
C ALA A 504 20.50 -21.84 4.99
N GLU A 505 19.61 -21.53 5.94
CA GLU A 505 18.87 -22.49 6.74
C GLU A 505 17.81 -23.25 5.92
N ALA A 506 17.05 -22.54 5.09
CA ALA A 506 16.08 -23.13 4.17
C ALA A 506 16.76 -24.03 3.12
N GLN A 507 17.92 -23.62 2.58
CA GLN A 507 18.72 -24.43 1.65
C GLN A 507 19.21 -25.72 2.30
N THR A 508 19.60 -25.69 3.58
CA THR A 508 20.03 -26.87 4.34
C THR A 508 18.88 -27.84 4.57
N ASP A 509 17.70 -27.35 4.85
CA ASP A 509 16.51 -28.21 5.08
C ASP A 509 16.03 -28.85 3.77
N PHE A 510 16.10 -28.14 2.65
CA PHE A 510 15.84 -28.71 1.33
C PHE A 510 16.84 -29.81 0.95
N ALA A 511 18.11 -29.62 1.22
CA ALA A 511 19.14 -30.63 0.97
C ALA A 511 18.88 -31.91 1.77
N LYS A 512 18.42 -31.79 3.02
CA LYS A 512 18.01 -32.93 3.87
C LYS A 512 16.80 -33.67 3.29
N VAL A 513 15.78 -32.93 2.83
CA VAL A 513 14.58 -33.52 2.21
C VAL A 513 14.95 -34.23 0.90
N PHE A 514 15.78 -33.59 0.07
CA PHE A 514 16.27 -34.20 -1.16
C PHE A 514 17.08 -35.47 -0.90
N ALA A 515 18.04 -35.45 0.04
CA ALA A 515 18.81 -36.61 0.43
C ALA A 515 17.91 -37.78 0.90
N LYS A 516 16.81 -37.48 1.59
CA LYS A 516 15.85 -38.48 2.02
C LYS A 516 15.07 -39.08 0.86
N PHE A 517 14.59 -38.27 -0.09
CA PHE A 517 13.96 -38.80 -1.31
C PHE A 517 14.93 -39.56 -2.19
N ALA A 518 16.22 -39.19 -2.24
CA ALA A 518 17.26 -39.92 -2.94
C ALA A 518 17.51 -41.32 -2.37
N THR A 519 17.11 -41.59 -1.11
CA THR A 519 17.20 -42.96 -0.52
C THR A 519 16.05 -43.90 -0.95
N LEU A 520 15.07 -43.41 -1.71
CA LEU A 520 13.97 -44.21 -2.25
C LEU A 520 14.46 -45.16 -3.35
N ARG A 521 14.93 -46.32 -2.94
CA ARG A 521 15.69 -47.27 -3.78
C ARG A 521 15.01 -47.79 -5.06
N ASN A 522 13.70 -47.56 -5.24
CA ASN A 522 12.90 -48.10 -6.34
C ASN A 522 12.31 -47.05 -7.30
N ALA A 523 12.49 -45.77 -7.04
CA ALA A 523 11.98 -44.68 -7.88
C ALA A 523 13.14 -44.06 -8.68
N LYS A 524 12.89 -43.76 -9.97
CA LYS A 524 13.78 -42.89 -10.73
C LYS A 524 13.62 -41.44 -10.22
N HIS A 525 14.65 -40.64 -10.31
CA HIS A 525 14.65 -39.27 -9.89
C HIS A 525 14.85 -38.31 -11.08
N LEU A 526 14.03 -37.28 -11.14
CA LEU A 526 14.14 -36.17 -12.08
C LEU A 526 14.22 -34.86 -11.33
N VAL A 527 15.29 -34.14 -11.51
CA VAL A 527 15.41 -32.75 -11.04
C VAL A 527 15.09 -31.82 -12.20
N PHE A 528 14.07 -31.03 -12.04
CA PHE A 528 13.74 -29.94 -12.93
C PHE A 528 14.57 -28.72 -12.54
N LEU A 529 15.51 -28.32 -13.38
CA LEU A 529 16.41 -27.21 -13.11
C LEU A 529 15.67 -25.87 -13.18
N ASP A 530 16.27 -24.85 -12.56
CA ASP A 530 15.65 -23.54 -12.45
C ASP A 530 15.43 -22.86 -13.79
N ASN A 531 14.39 -22.05 -13.85
CA ASN A 531 14.04 -21.24 -15.02
C ASN A 531 15.03 -20.09 -15.23
N PRO A 532 15.07 -19.49 -16.43
CA PRO A 532 15.67 -18.17 -16.59
C PRO A 532 15.12 -17.17 -15.59
N PHE A 533 16.03 -16.47 -14.91
CA PHE A 533 15.69 -15.47 -13.89
C PHE A 533 15.98 -14.07 -14.43
N PHE A 534 15.00 -13.21 -14.38
CA PHE A 534 15.12 -11.81 -14.81
C PHE A 534 15.24 -10.89 -13.59
N SER A 535 16.14 -9.91 -13.65
CA SER A 535 16.29 -8.90 -12.61
C SER A 535 15.05 -8.01 -12.44
N GLU A 536 14.17 -8.02 -13.46
CA GLU A 536 12.91 -7.29 -13.47
C GLU A 536 11.73 -8.22 -13.80
N TYR A 537 10.53 -7.83 -13.37
CA TYR A 537 9.31 -8.56 -13.71
C TYR A 537 9.03 -8.53 -15.21
N VAL A 538 9.07 -9.68 -15.84
CA VAL A 538 8.68 -9.92 -17.23
C VAL A 538 7.19 -10.26 -17.27
N SER A 539 6.35 -9.39 -16.71
CA SER A 539 4.91 -9.65 -16.66
C SER A 539 4.22 -9.13 -17.93
N PRO A 540 3.14 -9.77 -18.39
CA PRO A 540 2.39 -9.31 -19.54
C PRO A 540 1.82 -7.90 -19.28
N ARG A 541 2.15 -6.96 -20.18
CA ARG A 541 1.76 -5.52 -20.12
C ARG A 541 1.34 -5.07 -21.51
N ARG A 542 0.45 -4.07 -21.59
CA ARG A 542 0.05 -3.50 -22.89
C ARG A 542 1.16 -2.70 -23.55
N ILE A 543 1.98 -2.01 -22.74
CA ILE A 543 3.16 -1.30 -23.23
C ILE A 543 4.40 -2.01 -22.72
N LYS A 544 5.24 -2.48 -23.64
CA LYS A 544 6.53 -3.10 -23.33
C LYS A 544 7.45 -2.08 -22.70
N ARG A 545 8.17 -2.47 -21.65
CA ARG A 545 9.25 -1.64 -21.12
C ARG A 545 10.46 -1.74 -22.06
N PRO A 546 11.04 -0.58 -22.47
CA PRO A 546 12.22 -0.60 -23.34
C PRO A 546 13.45 -1.25 -22.70
N THR A 547 13.46 -1.39 -21.37
CA THR A 547 14.58 -1.93 -20.58
C THR A 547 14.62 -3.45 -20.49
N LEU A 548 13.57 -4.14 -20.90
CA LEU A 548 13.58 -5.60 -20.98
C LEU A 548 14.27 -6.04 -22.27
N LEU A 549 15.57 -5.83 -22.34
CA LEU A 549 16.39 -6.55 -23.30
C LEU A 549 16.35 -8.05 -22.94
N PRO A 550 16.18 -8.95 -23.91
CA PRO A 550 16.35 -10.36 -23.66
C PRO A 550 17.76 -10.55 -23.05
N LEU A 551 17.81 -11.13 -21.85
CA LEU A 551 19.09 -11.41 -21.22
C LEU A 551 19.82 -12.49 -22.03
N SER A 552 21.12 -12.32 -22.22
CA SER A 552 21.91 -13.34 -22.91
C SER A 552 21.77 -14.66 -22.16
N ARG A 553 21.67 -15.73 -22.89
CA ARG A 553 21.63 -17.10 -22.34
C ARG A 553 22.82 -17.35 -21.42
N SER A 554 24.03 -16.94 -21.82
CA SER A 554 25.25 -17.09 -21.01
C SER A 554 25.16 -16.40 -19.65
N ALA A 555 24.63 -15.16 -19.58
CA ALA A 555 24.45 -14.46 -18.32
C ALA A 555 23.44 -15.18 -17.40
N GLN A 556 22.39 -15.78 -17.97
CA GLN A 556 21.42 -16.57 -17.22
C GLN A 556 22.01 -17.88 -16.70
N GLU A 557 22.81 -18.57 -17.53
CA GLU A 557 23.51 -19.79 -17.16
C GLU A 557 24.52 -19.54 -16.04
N ASP A 558 25.24 -18.40 -16.07
CA ASP A 558 26.19 -18.01 -15.03
C ASP A 558 25.51 -17.77 -13.67
N LEU A 559 24.36 -17.11 -13.67
CA LEU A 559 23.55 -16.89 -12.44
C LEU A 559 23.10 -18.22 -11.82
N ARG A 560 22.77 -19.21 -12.65
CA ARG A 560 22.26 -20.50 -12.23
C ARG A 560 23.35 -21.49 -11.84
N ARG A 561 24.53 -21.41 -12.48
CA ARG A 561 25.59 -22.42 -12.42
C ARG A 561 26.03 -22.72 -10.99
N GLU A 562 26.20 -21.73 -10.17
CA GLU A 562 26.63 -21.89 -8.77
C GLU A 562 25.62 -22.68 -7.94
N ALA A 563 24.33 -22.37 -8.07
CA ALA A 563 23.27 -23.06 -7.36
C ALA A 563 23.08 -24.49 -7.83
N THR A 564 23.11 -24.73 -9.15
CA THR A 564 22.90 -26.04 -9.77
C THR A 564 24.09 -26.97 -9.54
N SER A 565 25.33 -26.49 -9.56
CA SER A 565 26.53 -27.30 -9.37
C SER A 565 26.60 -27.95 -7.99
N ARG A 566 26.13 -27.26 -6.94
CA ARG A 566 26.04 -27.83 -5.59
C ARG A 566 25.06 -29.00 -5.53
N TRP A 567 23.93 -28.89 -6.21
CA TRP A 567 22.90 -29.95 -6.29
C TRP A 567 23.40 -31.19 -7.03
N ILE A 568 24.11 -30.99 -8.13
CA ILE A 568 24.67 -32.08 -8.93
C ILE A 568 25.78 -32.79 -8.14
N ALA A 569 26.59 -32.07 -7.40
CA ALA A 569 27.69 -32.64 -6.61
C ALA A 569 27.20 -33.50 -5.42
N ASP A 570 26.07 -33.14 -4.81
CA ASP A 570 25.48 -33.83 -3.67
C ASP A 570 24.59 -35.03 -4.06
N SER A 571 24.30 -35.21 -5.36
CA SER A 571 23.45 -36.30 -5.83
C SER A 571 24.26 -37.62 -5.93
N SER A 572 24.10 -38.48 -4.94
CA SER A 572 24.68 -39.84 -4.91
C SER A 572 23.85 -40.90 -5.64
N VAL A 573 22.78 -40.52 -6.34
CA VAL A 573 21.77 -41.38 -6.96
C VAL A 573 21.71 -41.16 -8.46
N ASP A 574 21.31 -42.19 -9.22
CA ASP A 574 21.02 -42.10 -10.67
C ASP A 574 19.86 -41.09 -10.92
N THR A 575 20.24 -39.83 -11.03
CA THR A 575 19.33 -38.69 -11.12
C THR A 575 19.37 -38.08 -12.50
N ALA A 576 18.25 -38.06 -13.21
CA ALA A 576 18.08 -37.31 -14.44
C ALA A 576 17.87 -35.82 -14.19
N PHE A 577 18.32 -34.99 -15.08
CA PHE A 577 18.10 -33.55 -15.04
C PHE A 577 17.34 -33.10 -16.28
N TYR A 578 16.32 -32.24 -16.06
CA TYR A 578 15.65 -31.54 -17.14
C TYR A 578 16.01 -30.06 -17.09
N ASP A 579 16.55 -29.55 -18.17
CA ASP A 579 16.91 -28.15 -18.31
C ASP A 579 15.87 -27.40 -19.16
N PRO A 580 15.07 -26.50 -18.57
CA PRO A 580 14.09 -25.74 -19.33
C PRO A 580 14.70 -24.68 -20.26
N PHE A 581 16.00 -24.36 -20.12
CA PHE A 581 16.67 -23.36 -20.94
C PHE A 581 16.66 -23.73 -22.43
N ASP A 582 16.77 -25.02 -22.77
CA ASP A 582 16.74 -25.45 -24.17
C ASP A 582 15.40 -25.22 -24.85
N ALA A 583 14.33 -25.10 -24.07
CA ALA A 583 13.00 -24.77 -24.57
C ALA A 583 12.68 -23.26 -24.48
N LEU A 584 13.26 -22.57 -23.51
CA LEU A 584 12.92 -21.16 -23.17
C LEU A 584 13.95 -20.15 -23.73
N CYS A 585 15.09 -20.63 -24.26
CA CYS A 585 16.16 -19.80 -24.81
C CYS A 585 16.62 -20.35 -26.14
N ASP A 586 17.04 -19.48 -27.05
CA ASP A 586 17.90 -19.89 -28.17
C ASP A 586 19.38 -19.93 -27.75
N LYS A 587 20.30 -19.99 -28.71
CA LYS A 587 21.73 -20.01 -28.40
C LYS A 587 22.27 -18.73 -27.75
N ASP A 588 21.61 -17.60 -28.00
CA ASP A 588 22.08 -16.27 -27.62
C ASP A 588 21.24 -15.64 -26.52
N PHE A 589 19.90 -15.83 -26.54
CA PHE A 589 18.94 -15.12 -25.67
C PHE A 589 17.84 -16.02 -25.14
N CYS A 590 17.31 -15.65 -23.97
CA CYS A 590 16.11 -16.27 -23.43
C CYS A 590 14.85 -15.46 -23.82
N PHE A 591 13.81 -16.18 -24.28
CA PHE A 591 12.59 -15.58 -24.79
C PHE A 591 11.82 -14.90 -23.66
N THR A 592 11.45 -13.65 -23.85
CA THR A 592 10.51 -12.94 -22.96
C THR A 592 9.09 -12.99 -23.51
N GLU A 593 8.96 -13.20 -24.84
CA GLU A 593 7.70 -13.21 -25.57
C GLU A 593 7.79 -14.11 -26.80
N VAL A 594 6.70 -14.83 -27.11
CA VAL A 594 6.53 -15.63 -28.33
C VAL A 594 5.14 -15.35 -28.88
N ASP A 595 5.02 -15.07 -30.17
CA ASP A 595 3.75 -14.74 -30.86
C ASP A 595 2.94 -13.63 -30.16
N GLY A 596 3.61 -12.60 -29.65
CA GLY A 596 2.98 -11.49 -28.96
C GLY A 596 2.50 -11.80 -27.53
N LYS A 597 2.80 -13.00 -27.00
CA LYS A 597 2.42 -13.44 -25.67
C LYS A 597 3.64 -13.58 -24.78
N SER A 598 3.52 -13.10 -23.53
CA SER A 598 4.61 -13.22 -22.56
C SER A 598 4.90 -14.68 -22.22
N VAL A 599 6.17 -15.03 -22.19
CA VAL A 599 6.65 -16.34 -21.75
C VAL A 599 6.60 -16.48 -20.23
N TYR A 600 6.68 -15.36 -19.50
CA TYR A 600 6.72 -15.34 -18.03
C TYR A 600 5.55 -14.57 -17.45
N LEU A 601 5.18 -14.92 -16.22
CA LEU A 601 4.19 -14.22 -15.38
C LEU A 601 4.83 -13.13 -14.52
N ASP A 602 6.07 -13.38 -14.10
CA ASP A 602 6.85 -12.48 -13.26
C ASP A 602 8.35 -12.57 -13.66
N ASN A 603 9.27 -12.52 -12.72
CA ASN A 603 10.70 -12.55 -13.02
C ASN A 603 11.29 -13.97 -13.20
N ASN A 604 10.58 -15.04 -12.85
CA ASN A 604 11.05 -16.41 -12.93
C ASN A 604 9.97 -17.50 -13.11
N HIS A 605 8.69 -17.15 -12.99
CA HIS A 605 7.61 -18.10 -13.25
C HIS A 605 7.10 -17.94 -14.69
N TYR A 606 7.03 -19.01 -15.43
CA TYR A 606 6.50 -18.96 -16.80
C TYR A 606 4.96 -18.99 -16.85
N SER A 607 4.45 -18.43 -17.93
CA SER A 607 3.04 -18.41 -18.30
C SER A 607 2.65 -19.73 -18.98
N MET A 608 1.38 -19.87 -19.39
CA MET A 608 0.97 -20.96 -20.28
C MET A 608 1.72 -20.96 -21.63
N THR A 609 2.18 -19.80 -22.10
CA THR A 609 3.03 -19.72 -23.29
C THR A 609 4.37 -20.36 -23.02
N GLY A 610 5.01 -20.04 -21.88
CA GLY A 610 6.25 -20.71 -21.47
C GLY A 610 6.05 -22.20 -21.23
N SER A 611 4.97 -22.61 -20.59
CA SER A 611 4.61 -24.03 -20.41
C SER A 611 4.52 -24.78 -21.73
N LYS A 612 3.88 -24.20 -22.75
CA LYS A 612 3.76 -24.81 -24.08
C LYS A 612 5.10 -24.96 -24.82
N LEU A 613 6.05 -24.08 -24.55
CA LEU A 613 7.40 -24.20 -25.10
C LEU A 613 8.15 -25.40 -24.49
N ILE A 614 7.94 -25.61 -23.19
CA ILE A 614 8.59 -26.69 -22.42
C ILE A 614 7.97 -28.06 -22.73
N GLU A 615 6.66 -28.11 -22.95
CA GLU A 615 5.83 -29.32 -23.03
C GLU A 615 6.45 -30.43 -23.90
N PRO A 616 6.86 -30.21 -25.17
CA PRO A 616 7.31 -31.29 -26.03
C PRO A 616 8.59 -31.99 -25.52
N SER A 617 9.59 -31.22 -25.09
CA SER A 617 10.84 -31.75 -24.59
C SER A 617 10.69 -32.40 -23.22
N PHE A 618 9.90 -31.80 -22.35
CA PHE A 618 9.63 -32.31 -21.01
C PHE A 618 8.83 -33.63 -21.06
N PHE A 619 7.82 -33.73 -21.90
CA PHE A 619 7.03 -34.95 -22.08
C PHE A 619 7.89 -36.10 -22.64
N LYS A 620 8.80 -35.82 -23.58
CA LYS A 620 9.75 -36.79 -24.05
C LYS A 620 10.66 -37.34 -22.94
N THR A 621 11.10 -36.44 -22.03
CA THR A 621 11.89 -36.83 -20.85
C THR A 621 11.08 -37.71 -19.92
N LEU A 622 9.83 -37.33 -19.61
CA LEU A 622 8.93 -38.12 -18.76
C LEU A 622 8.67 -39.53 -19.35
N GLN A 623 8.43 -39.61 -20.66
CA GLN A 623 8.23 -40.89 -21.35
C GLN A 623 9.45 -41.80 -21.21
N SER A 624 10.67 -41.27 -21.41
CA SER A 624 11.90 -42.05 -21.27
C SER A 624 12.16 -42.55 -19.84
N LEU A 625 11.72 -41.82 -18.85
CA LEU A 625 11.88 -42.19 -17.44
C LEU A 625 10.80 -43.18 -16.96
N LEU A 626 9.62 -43.11 -17.55
CA LEU A 626 8.46 -43.95 -17.17
C LEU A 626 8.31 -45.19 -18.07
N SER A 627 9.05 -45.27 -19.19
CA SER A 627 9.16 -46.49 -19.96
C SER A 627 9.93 -47.53 -19.15
#